data_0168749c18f9f8a0de30b2ff0576c28f
#
_entry.id   0168749c18f9f8a0de30b2ff0576c28f
#
_cell.length_a   1.000
_cell.length_b   1.000
_cell.length_c   1.000
_cell.angle_alpha   90.00
_cell.angle_beta   90.00
_cell.angle_gamma   90.00
#
_symmetry.space_group_name_H-M   'P 1'
#
loop_
_entity.id
_entity.type
_entity.pdbx_description
1 polymer ?
#
loop_
_entity_poly.entity_id
_entity_poly.type
_entity_poly.pdbx_seq_one_letter_code
_entity_poly.pdbx_strand_id
1 'polypeptide(L)'
;RTDDCKSNGEAEVGFVGRVLLNAFNAWEYGWESDRAELKENSLKVFDSYLKNGFTEAGFFKEFVNLDRNFEEPVHSIRRQSEGIYAMLHFLAYEKEQGRRHSEWEQRMKKMLDMFMQLQNQDGSFPRKFRDDFSIVDKSGGSTPSATLPLVMGYKYFKDKRYLDSAKKTADYLENELISKADYFSSTLDANCEDKEASLYAATATYYLALITKGEEHKHYADLTKKAAYFALSWYYLWDVPFAPGQMLGDIGLKTRGWGNVSVENNHIDVFIFEFASVLHWLSKEYKEPRFADFAEVISTSMRQLLPHDGHMCGIAKVGY
;
A
#
# COMPACT_ATOMS: atom_id res chain seq x y z
N ARG A 1 6.48 22.16 -10.20
CA ARG A 1 5.36 23.07 -10.60
C ARG A 1 5.96 24.16 -11.48
N THR A 2 5.36 24.44 -12.60
CA THR A 2 5.66 25.65 -13.37
C THR A 2 5.07 26.84 -12.61
N ASP A 3 5.66 28.02 -12.72
CA ASP A 3 5.22 29.24 -12.01
C ASP A 3 3.76 29.63 -12.33
N ASP A 4 3.17 29.05 -13.37
CA ASP A 4 1.79 29.25 -13.81
C ASP A 4 0.76 28.31 -13.13
N CYS A 5 1.20 27.31 -12.35
CA CYS A 5 0.29 26.44 -11.62
C CYS A 5 -0.29 27.13 -10.41
N LYS A 6 -1.48 27.71 -10.57
CA LYS A 6 -2.28 28.18 -9.44
C LYS A 6 -2.74 26.99 -8.61
N SER A 7 -2.60 27.08 -7.28
CA SER A 7 -3.24 26.13 -6.37
C SER A 7 -4.77 26.29 -6.51
N ASN A 8 -5.46 25.17 -6.66
CA ASN A 8 -6.92 25.13 -6.61
C ASN A 8 -7.46 24.89 -5.19
N GLY A 9 -6.58 24.96 -4.18
CA GLY A 9 -6.88 24.66 -2.79
C GLY A 9 -7.12 23.20 -2.47
N GLU A 10 -7.02 22.32 -3.47
CA GLU A 10 -7.27 20.89 -3.30
C GLU A 10 -6.02 20.16 -2.84
N ALA A 11 -6.20 19.27 -1.87
CA ALA A 11 -5.18 18.35 -1.41
C ALA A 11 -5.76 16.94 -1.35
N GLU A 12 -5.19 16.05 -2.14
CA GLU A 12 -5.46 14.64 -2.05
C GLU A 12 -4.61 14.06 -0.90
N VAL A 13 -5.20 14.08 0.29
CA VAL A 13 -4.59 13.49 1.49
C VAL A 13 -4.86 11.98 1.58
N GLY A 14 -5.62 11.45 0.65
CA GLY A 14 -6.08 10.06 0.61
C GLY A 14 -5.01 9.04 0.28
N PHE A 15 -3.84 9.44 -0.23
CA PHE A 15 -2.67 8.58 -0.19
C PHE A 15 -2.04 8.57 1.21
N VAL A 16 -2.90 8.52 2.21
CA VAL A 16 -2.55 8.59 3.63
C VAL A 16 -1.51 7.55 3.99
N GLY A 17 -1.68 6.33 3.50
CA GLY A 17 -0.71 5.26 3.72
C GLY A 17 0.66 5.62 3.17
N ARG A 18 0.74 6.20 1.99
CA ARG A 18 2.01 6.62 1.39
C ARG A 18 2.64 7.79 2.15
N VAL A 19 1.85 8.77 2.58
CA VAL A 19 2.36 9.90 3.38
C VAL A 19 2.84 9.43 4.74
N LEU A 20 2.03 8.67 5.46
CA LEU A 20 2.37 8.15 6.78
C LEU A 20 3.48 7.09 6.72
N LEU A 21 3.51 6.26 5.67
CA LEU A 21 4.57 5.27 5.46
C LEU A 21 5.90 5.96 5.13
N ASN A 22 5.88 7.01 4.32
CA ASN A 22 7.09 7.81 4.05
C ASN A 22 7.60 8.51 5.31
N ALA A 23 6.68 9.03 6.15
CA ALA A 23 7.04 9.59 7.44
C ALA A 23 7.66 8.54 8.36
N PHE A 24 7.11 7.32 8.37
CA PHE A 24 7.67 6.20 9.14
C PHE A 24 9.05 5.79 8.60
N ASN A 25 9.22 5.61 7.30
CA ASN A 25 10.51 5.28 6.70
C ASN A 25 11.57 6.33 7.00
N ALA A 26 11.21 7.62 6.94
CA ALA A 26 12.10 8.71 7.31
C ALA A 26 12.41 8.72 8.81
N TRP A 27 11.46 8.35 9.66
CA TRP A 27 11.63 8.19 11.10
C TRP A 27 12.61 7.08 11.44
N GLU A 28 12.40 5.88 10.90
CA GLU A 28 13.25 4.71 11.08
C GLU A 28 14.68 5.00 10.61
N TYR A 29 14.82 5.46 9.36
CA TYR A 29 16.13 5.82 8.82
C TYR A 29 16.80 6.96 9.60
N GLY A 30 16.03 7.91 10.10
CA GLY A 30 16.50 9.00 10.95
C GLY A 30 17.09 8.50 12.27
N TRP A 31 16.55 7.44 12.85
CA TRP A 31 17.13 6.78 14.03
C TRP A 31 18.37 5.95 13.69
N GLU A 32 18.33 5.17 12.63
CA GLU A 32 19.44 4.32 12.20
C GLU A 32 20.68 5.12 11.75
N SER A 33 20.47 6.28 11.13
CA SER A 33 21.53 7.14 10.58
C SER A 33 21.83 8.38 11.43
N ASP A 34 21.20 8.49 12.60
CA ASP A 34 21.27 9.67 13.50
C ASP A 34 20.99 11.01 12.82
N ARG A 35 19.95 11.06 11.97
CA ARG A 35 19.51 12.25 11.23
C ARG A 35 18.36 12.95 11.99
N ALA A 36 18.72 13.94 12.82
CA ALA A 36 17.77 14.68 13.65
C ALA A 36 16.64 15.34 12.84
N GLU A 37 16.95 15.92 11.68
CA GLU A 37 16.00 16.58 10.80
C GLU A 37 14.91 15.62 10.30
N LEU A 38 15.27 14.39 9.94
CA LEU A 38 14.29 13.38 9.49
C LEU A 38 13.36 12.98 10.62
N LYS A 39 13.90 12.78 11.82
CA LYS A 39 13.11 12.50 13.04
C LYS A 39 12.11 13.61 13.33
N GLU A 40 12.57 14.86 13.32
CA GLU A 40 11.72 16.03 13.58
C GLU A 40 10.60 16.20 12.53
N ASN A 41 10.95 16.09 11.24
CA ASN A 41 9.97 16.23 10.17
C ASN A 41 8.91 15.10 10.19
N SER A 42 9.32 13.87 10.49
CA SER A 42 8.40 12.74 10.64
C SER A 42 7.41 12.97 11.79
N LEU A 43 7.88 13.44 12.95
CA LEU A 43 6.99 13.77 14.07
C LEU A 43 5.98 14.85 13.70
N LYS A 44 6.40 15.90 12.99
CA LYS A 44 5.48 16.95 12.51
C LYS A 44 4.35 16.38 11.63
N VAL A 45 4.68 15.39 10.78
CA VAL A 45 3.67 14.70 9.95
C VAL A 45 2.71 13.93 10.84
N PHE A 46 3.21 13.09 11.75
CA PHE A 46 2.35 12.29 12.66
C PHE A 46 1.47 13.19 13.53
N ASP A 47 2.00 14.24 14.12
CA ASP A 47 1.25 15.18 14.95
C ASP A 47 0.18 15.92 14.15
N SER A 48 0.51 16.33 12.92
CA SER A 48 -0.45 16.98 12.01
C SER A 48 -1.62 16.06 11.66
N TYR A 49 -1.33 14.79 11.34
CA TYR A 49 -2.38 13.81 11.05
C TYR A 49 -3.22 13.47 12.27
N LEU A 50 -2.60 13.32 13.43
CA LEU A 50 -3.32 13.04 14.67
C LEU A 50 -4.33 14.16 15.01
N LYS A 51 -3.93 15.39 14.75
CA LYS A 51 -4.75 16.57 15.01
C LYS A 51 -5.81 16.84 13.94
N ASN A 52 -5.47 16.69 12.67
CA ASN A 52 -6.27 17.22 11.56
C ASN A 52 -6.71 16.16 10.53
N GLY A 53 -6.12 14.95 10.57
CA GLY A 53 -6.24 13.95 9.51
C GLY A 53 -7.44 13.01 9.64
N PHE A 54 -8.33 13.23 10.62
CA PHE A 54 -9.49 12.36 10.85
C PHE A 54 -10.80 13.11 10.65
N THR A 55 -11.80 12.39 10.10
CA THR A 55 -13.21 12.84 10.08
C THR A 55 -13.81 12.78 11.49
N GLU A 56 -15.00 13.36 11.67
CA GLU A 56 -15.72 13.26 12.95
C GLU A 56 -16.05 11.81 13.32
N ALA A 57 -16.35 10.96 12.34
CA ALA A 57 -16.58 9.53 12.54
C ALA A 57 -15.31 8.79 12.97
N GLY A 58 -14.13 9.29 12.60
CA GLY A 58 -12.83 8.77 12.96
C GLY A 58 -12.11 8.00 11.86
N PHE A 59 -12.55 8.12 10.61
CA PHE A 59 -11.81 7.67 9.43
C PHE A 59 -10.74 8.67 9.03
N PHE A 60 -9.72 8.25 8.30
CA PHE A 60 -8.78 9.18 7.69
C PHE A 60 -9.49 10.03 6.63
N LYS A 61 -9.19 11.31 6.59
CA LYS A 61 -9.58 12.19 5.49
C LYS A 61 -8.84 11.78 4.23
N GLU A 62 -9.53 11.77 3.09
CA GLU A 62 -8.95 11.33 1.82
C GLU A 62 -8.73 12.48 0.83
N PHE A 63 -9.69 13.35 0.71
CA PHE A 63 -9.63 14.52 -0.15
C PHE A 63 -10.19 15.73 0.59
N VAL A 64 -9.47 16.83 0.57
CA VAL A 64 -9.87 18.08 1.19
C VAL A 64 -9.69 19.25 0.22
N ASN A 65 -10.59 20.23 0.27
CA ASN A 65 -10.41 21.49 -0.41
C ASN A 65 -10.31 22.60 0.66
N LEU A 66 -9.10 23.11 0.82
CA LEU A 66 -8.77 24.07 1.87
C LEU A 66 -9.41 25.43 1.62
N ASP A 67 -9.59 25.84 0.36
CA ASP A 67 -10.20 27.13 0.01
C ASP A 67 -11.70 27.14 0.26
N ARG A 68 -12.36 25.99 0.12
CA ARG A 68 -13.81 25.84 0.29
C ARG A 68 -14.19 25.24 1.63
N ASN A 69 -13.22 24.89 2.47
CA ASN A 69 -13.43 24.15 3.71
C ASN A 69 -14.31 22.90 3.47
N PHE A 70 -14.01 22.17 2.41
CA PHE A 70 -14.74 20.98 1.99
C PHE A 70 -13.90 19.74 2.24
N GLU A 71 -14.55 18.67 2.65
CA GLU A 71 -13.99 17.35 2.84
C GLU A 71 -14.84 16.33 2.09
N GLU A 72 -14.20 15.44 1.33
CA GLU A 72 -14.91 14.38 0.60
C GLU A 72 -15.52 13.38 1.59
N PRO A 73 -16.85 13.15 1.54
CA PRO A 73 -17.53 12.26 2.49
C PRO A 73 -17.46 10.78 2.10
N VAL A 74 -16.77 10.44 1.02
CA VAL A 74 -16.64 9.07 0.52
C VAL A 74 -15.24 8.55 0.79
N HIS A 75 -15.18 7.40 1.49
CA HIS A 75 -13.94 6.73 1.82
C HIS A 75 -13.70 5.51 0.94
N SER A 76 -12.44 5.20 0.70
CA SER A 76 -11.99 3.98 0.05
C SER A 76 -11.41 3.01 1.08
N ILE A 77 -11.86 1.76 1.04
CA ILE A 77 -11.28 0.71 1.90
C ILE A 77 -9.75 0.64 1.73
N ARG A 78 -9.25 0.76 0.52
CA ARG A 78 -7.81 0.73 0.23
C ARG A 78 -7.07 1.85 0.96
N ARG A 79 -7.51 3.10 0.80
CA ARG A 79 -6.83 4.26 1.39
C ARG A 79 -6.86 4.22 2.92
N GLN A 80 -7.99 3.82 3.50
CA GLN A 80 -8.08 3.64 4.95
C GLN A 80 -7.16 2.50 5.42
N SER A 81 -7.11 1.38 4.69
CA SER A 81 -6.22 0.25 4.99
C SER A 81 -4.75 0.63 4.95
N GLU A 82 -4.32 1.39 3.95
CA GLU A 82 -2.94 1.86 3.81
C GLU A 82 -2.52 2.76 4.98
N GLY A 83 -3.42 3.62 5.46
CA GLY A 83 -3.18 4.47 6.62
C GLY A 83 -3.00 3.67 7.90
N ILE A 84 -3.89 2.70 8.16
CA ILE A 84 -3.79 1.81 9.32
C ILE A 84 -2.51 0.97 9.25
N TYR A 85 -2.20 0.41 8.08
CA TYR A 85 -0.99 -0.35 7.82
C TYR A 85 0.27 0.45 8.16
N ALA A 86 0.40 1.68 7.64
CA ALA A 86 1.54 2.55 7.90
C ALA A 86 1.71 2.85 9.40
N MET A 87 0.60 3.15 10.08
CA MET A 87 0.64 3.47 11.50
C MET A 87 0.93 2.26 12.38
N LEU A 88 0.46 1.06 12.01
CA LEU A 88 0.80 -0.16 12.75
C LEU A 88 2.29 -0.53 12.59
N HIS A 89 2.92 -0.24 11.45
CA HIS A 89 4.38 -0.34 11.31
C HIS A 89 5.10 0.60 12.28
N PHE A 90 4.72 1.88 12.27
CA PHE A 90 5.30 2.87 13.18
C PHE A 90 5.13 2.44 14.64
N LEU A 91 3.93 2.06 15.06
CA LEU A 91 3.64 1.64 16.44
C LEU A 91 4.40 0.38 16.85
N ALA A 92 4.58 -0.59 15.92
CA ALA A 92 5.34 -1.80 16.20
C ALA A 92 6.83 -1.46 16.40
N TYR A 93 7.41 -0.66 15.52
CA TYR A 93 8.79 -0.19 15.64
C TYR A 93 9.03 0.58 16.95
N GLU A 94 8.15 1.53 17.28
CA GLU A 94 8.25 2.32 18.50
C GLU A 94 8.15 1.46 19.75
N LYS A 95 7.27 0.48 19.75
CA LYS A 95 7.12 -0.48 20.85
C LYS A 95 8.37 -1.33 21.05
N GLU A 96 9.03 -1.76 19.99
CA GLU A 96 10.31 -2.50 20.05
C GLU A 96 11.43 -1.61 20.62
N GLN A 97 11.37 -0.31 20.41
CA GLN A 97 12.28 0.67 20.99
C GLN A 97 11.87 1.13 22.41
N GLY A 98 10.84 0.52 23.00
CA GLY A 98 10.35 0.86 24.33
C GLY A 98 9.51 2.13 24.41
N ARG A 99 9.11 2.71 23.28
CA ARG A 99 8.30 3.92 23.20
C ARG A 99 6.83 3.59 22.91
N ARG A 100 5.91 4.39 23.43
CA ARG A 100 4.47 4.17 23.30
C ARG A 100 3.75 5.45 22.87
N HIS A 101 2.78 5.27 21.99
CA HIS A 101 1.94 6.33 21.42
C HIS A 101 0.46 6.01 21.63
N SER A 102 -0.01 6.15 22.87
CA SER A 102 -1.34 5.68 23.30
C SER A 102 -2.50 6.26 22.48
N GLU A 103 -2.40 7.50 22.05
CA GLU A 103 -3.44 8.13 21.23
C GLU A 103 -3.53 7.49 19.83
N TRP A 104 -2.39 7.24 19.19
CA TRP A 104 -2.35 6.50 17.94
C TRP A 104 -2.82 5.05 18.09
N GLU A 105 -2.45 4.39 19.19
CA GLU A 105 -2.94 3.03 19.48
C GLU A 105 -4.47 2.99 19.58
N GLN A 106 -5.07 3.95 20.30
CA GLN A 106 -6.53 4.06 20.42
C GLN A 106 -7.21 4.33 19.08
N ARG A 107 -6.65 5.24 18.26
CA ARG A 107 -7.14 5.54 16.92
C ARG A 107 -7.12 4.30 16.02
N MET A 108 -5.99 3.61 15.95
CA MET A 108 -5.85 2.42 15.10
C MET A 108 -6.76 1.29 15.57
N LYS A 109 -6.90 1.09 16.87
CA LYS A 109 -7.84 0.09 17.41
C LYS A 109 -9.28 0.42 17.03
N LYS A 110 -9.71 1.68 17.19
CA LYS A 110 -11.04 2.14 16.77
C LYS A 110 -11.27 1.88 15.28
N MET A 111 -10.31 2.23 14.42
CA MET A 111 -10.44 2.02 12.97
C MET A 111 -10.54 0.53 12.61
N LEU A 112 -9.76 -0.34 13.23
CA LEU A 112 -9.88 -1.79 13.02
C LEU A 112 -11.25 -2.33 13.46
N ASP A 113 -11.78 -1.86 14.60
CA ASP A 113 -13.11 -2.23 15.06
C ASP A 113 -14.21 -1.73 14.08
N MET A 114 -14.04 -0.53 13.48
CA MET A 114 -14.93 -0.01 12.43
C MET A 114 -14.81 -0.84 11.13
N PHE A 115 -13.62 -1.27 10.75
CA PHE A 115 -13.41 -2.14 9.59
C PHE A 115 -14.19 -3.44 9.69
N MET A 116 -14.18 -4.09 10.85
CA MET A 116 -14.95 -5.32 11.04
C MET A 116 -16.45 -5.13 10.82
N GLN A 117 -16.99 -3.91 11.00
CA GLN A 117 -18.40 -3.61 10.71
C GLN A 117 -18.68 -3.50 9.20
N LEU A 118 -17.66 -3.19 8.39
CA LEU A 118 -17.77 -3.12 6.93
C LEU A 118 -17.59 -4.48 6.24
N GLN A 119 -17.12 -5.51 6.97
CA GLN A 119 -16.89 -6.82 6.39
C GLN A 119 -18.20 -7.54 6.09
N ASN A 120 -18.36 -7.96 4.83
CA ASN A 120 -19.48 -8.75 4.38
C ASN A 120 -19.43 -10.20 4.91
N GLN A 121 -20.55 -10.93 4.75
CA GLN A 121 -20.63 -12.32 5.19
C GLN A 121 -19.70 -13.26 4.41
N ASP A 122 -19.39 -12.95 3.16
CA ASP A 122 -18.44 -13.70 2.31
C ASP A 122 -16.96 -13.36 2.58
N GLY A 123 -16.69 -12.43 3.49
CA GLY A 123 -15.33 -11.98 3.83
C GLY A 123 -14.85 -10.77 3.03
N SER A 124 -15.57 -10.34 2.00
CA SER A 124 -15.21 -9.15 1.23
C SER A 124 -15.42 -7.86 2.00
N PHE A 125 -14.82 -6.79 1.48
CA PHE A 125 -15.07 -5.42 1.89
C PHE A 125 -15.61 -4.61 0.72
N PRO A 126 -16.48 -3.61 0.96
CA PRO A 126 -16.88 -2.69 -0.09
C PRO A 126 -15.69 -1.87 -0.55
N ARG A 127 -15.67 -1.47 -1.84
CA ARG A 127 -14.63 -0.61 -2.37
C ARG A 127 -14.72 0.81 -1.80
N LYS A 128 -15.95 1.36 -1.71
CA LYS A 128 -16.21 2.72 -1.21
C LYS A 128 -17.41 2.75 -0.26
N PHE A 129 -17.32 3.59 0.76
CA PHE A 129 -18.33 3.75 1.80
C PHE A 129 -18.32 5.19 2.36
N ARG A 130 -19.27 5.55 3.22
CA ARG A 130 -19.36 6.85 3.90
C ARG A 130 -19.16 6.73 5.41
N ASP A 131 -19.06 7.86 6.09
CA ASP A 131 -18.93 7.97 7.55
C ASP A 131 -20.03 7.23 8.34
N ASP A 132 -21.21 7.13 7.79
CA ASP A 132 -22.36 6.40 8.35
C ASP A 132 -22.39 4.91 7.98
N PHE A 133 -21.31 4.39 7.39
CA PHE A 133 -21.18 3.02 6.86
C PHE A 133 -22.08 2.70 5.66
N SER A 134 -22.79 3.67 5.08
CA SER A 134 -23.53 3.45 3.85
C SER A 134 -22.57 3.13 2.69
N ILE A 135 -22.92 2.09 1.91
CA ILE A 135 -22.07 1.57 0.84
C ILE A 135 -22.30 2.37 -0.44
N VAL A 136 -21.21 2.85 -1.01
CA VAL A 136 -21.18 3.60 -2.28
C VAL A 136 -20.82 2.68 -3.46
N ASP A 137 -19.83 1.81 -3.25
CA ASP A 137 -19.39 0.83 -4.25
C ASP A 137 -19.20 -0.54 -3.57
N LYS A 138 -19.91 -1.55 -4.05
CA LYS A 138 -19.93 -2.90 -3.48
C LYS A 138 -18.77 -3.77 -3.95
N SER A 139 -18.01 -3.34 -4.96
CA SER A 139 -16.94 -4.16 -5.54
C SER A 139 -15.96 -4.62 -4.45
N GLY A 140 -15.73 -5.93 -4.40
CA GLY A 140 -14.84 -6.58 -3.43
C GLY A 140 -13.35 -6.53 -3.79
N GLY A 141 -12.98 -5.93 -4.93
CA GLY A 141 -11.62 -5.96 -5.46
C GLY A 141 -10.56 -5.29 -4.58
N SER A 142 -10.98 -4.37 -3.71
CA SER A 142 -10.09 -3.74 -2.72
C SER A 142 -9.92 -4.55 -1.42
N THR A 143 -10.61 -5.67 -1.26
CA THR A 143 -10.53 -6.54 -0.08
C THR A 143 -9.09 -6.96 0.29
N PRO A 144 -8.19 -7.25 -0.66
CA PRO A 144 -6.81 -7.60 -0.31
C PRO A 144 -6.11 -6.54 0.54
N SER A 145 -6.36 -5.26 0.30
CA SER A 145 -5.76 -4.19 1.09
C SER A 145 -6.23 -4.18 2.54
N ALA A 146 -7.49 -4.53 2.81
CA ALA A 146 -8.05 -4.59 4.16
C ALA A 146 -7.52 -5.76 4.99
N THR A 147 -7.06 -6.83 4.36
CA THR A 147 -6.52 -8.01 5.05
C THR A 147 -5.24 -7.67 5.83
N LEU A 148 -4.38 -6.82 5.27
CA LEU A 148 -3.08 -6.47 5.85
C LEU A 148 -3.20 -5.84 7.25
N PRO A 149 -3.95 -4.74 7.45
CA PRO A 149 -4.07 -4.12 8.74
C PRO A 149 -4.76 -5.01 9.77
N LEU A 150 -5.64 -5.93 9.35
CA LEU A 150 -6.26 -6.90 10.25
C LEU A 150 -5.22 -7.89 10.81
N VAL A 151 -4.35 -8.45 9.97
CA VAL A 151 -3.25 -9.32 10.43
C VAL A 151 -2.30 -8.57 11.34
N MET A 152 -1.90 -7.36 10.97
CA MET A 152 -1.02 -6.52 11.78
C MET A 152 -1.67 -6.11 13.10
N GLY A 153 -2.95 -5.77 13.07
CA GLY A 153 -3.75 -5.46 14.26
C GLY A 153 -3.77 -6.62 15.24
N TYR A 154 -3.96 -7.86 14.74
CA TYR A 154 -3.82 -9.05 15.57
C TYR A 154 -2.41 -9.18 16.17
N LYS A 155 -1.36 -9.01 15.35
CA LYS A 155 0.02 -9.07 15.85
C LYS A 155 0.29 -8.05 16.95
N TYR A 156 -0.23 -6.84 16.81
CA TYR A 156 0.02 -5.73 17.73
C TYR A 156 -0.84 -5.80 19.00
N PHE A 157 -2.16 -5.91 18.85
CA PHE A 157 -3.14 -5.86 19.94
C PHE A 157 -3.46 -7.22 20.57
N LYS A 158 -3.08 -8.34 19.93
CA LYS A 158 -3.41 -9.72 20.33
C LYS A 158 -4.90 -10.03 20.38
N ASP A 159 -5.72 -9.26 19.66
CA ASP A 159 -7.16 -9.47 19.56
C ASP A 159 -7.49 -10.46 18.43
N LYS A 160 -7.97 -11.64 18.81
CA LYS A 160 -8.29 -12.72 17.87
C LYS A 160 -9.35 -12.35 16.83
N ARG A 161 -10.25 -11.41 17.15
CA ARG A 161 -11.29 -10.97 16.21
C ARG A 161 -10.68 -10.45 14.89
N TYR A 162 -9.54 -9.77 14.97
CA TYR A 162 -8.84 -9.29 13.77
C TYR A 162 -8.25 -10.44 12.94
N LEU A 163 -7.71 -11.47 13.60
CA LEU A 163 -7.22 -12.65 12.89
C LEU A 163 -8.34 -13.43 12.21
N ASP A 164 -9.46 -13.63 12.92
CA ASP A 164 -10.61 -14.35 12.39
C ASP A 164 -11.21 -13.58 11.19
N SER A 165 -11.29 -12.26 11.28
CA SER A 165 -11.67 -11.38 10.16
C SER A 165 -10.68 -11.48 9.00
N ALA A 166 -9.36 -11.46 9.25
CA ALA A 166 -8.33 -11.61 8.22
C ALA A 166 -8.41 -12.97 7.50
N LYS A 167 -8.64 -14.05 8.23
CA LYS A 167 -8.82 -15.39 7.63
C LYS A 167 -10.07 -15.46 6.76
N LYS A 168 -11.15 -14.85 7.21
CA LYS A 168 -12.38 -14.74 6.43
C LYS A 168 -12.18 -13.93 5.13
N THR A 169 -11.38 -12.86 5.16
CA THR A 169 -11.00 -12.18 3.92
C THR A 169 -10.14 -13.07 3.02
N ALA A 170 -9.23 -13.86 3.58
CA ALA A 170 -8.38 -14.74 2.80
C ALA A 170 -9.18 -15.80 2.04
N ASP A 171 -10.25 -16.33 2.63
CA ASP A 171 -11.18 -17.24 1.92
C ASP A 171 -11.81 -16.53 0.70
N TYR A 172 -12.20 -15.26 0.84
CA TYR A 172 -12.69 -14.47 -0.30
C TYR A 172 -11.59 -14.25 -1.35
N LEU A 173 -10.37 -13.89 -0.93
CA LEU A 173 -9.24 -13.70 -1.85
C LEU A 173 -8.95 -14.97 -2.64
N GLU A 174 -8.97 -16.13 -1.98
CA GLU A 174 -8.76 -17.41 -2.65
C GLU A 174 -9.83 -17.70 -3.69
N ASN A 175 -11.11 -17.59 -3.29
CA ASN A 175 -12.24 -18.02 -4.10
C ASN A 175 -12.56 -17.07 -5.25
N GLU A 176 -12.40 -15.75 -5.02
CA GLU A 176 -12.87 -14.74 -5.97
C GLU A 176 -11.75 -14.11 -6.79
N LEU A 177 -10.52 -14.00 -6.24
CA LEU A 177 -9.40 -13.36 -6.92
C LEU A 177 -8.36 -14.38 -7.38
N ILE A 178 -7.73 -15.10 -6.43
CA ILE A 178 -6.51 -15.88 -6.70
C ILE A 178 -6.81 -17.10 -7.56
N SER A 179 -7.86 -17.87 -7.25
CA SER A 179 -8.21 -19.09 -8.00
C SER A 179 -8.76 -18.79 -9.39
N LYS A 180 -9.36 -17.62 -9.58
CA LYS A 180 -9.88 -17.15 -10.87
C LYS A 180 -8.87 -16.36 -11.69
N ALA A 181 -7.76 -15.92 -11.06
CA ALA A 181 -6.83 -14.94 -11.61
C ALA A 181 -7.54 -13.64 -12.04
N ASP A 182 -8.53 -13.21 -11.25
CA ASP A 182 -9.38 -12.04 -11.49
C ASP A 182 -9.12 -10.99 -10.40
N TYR A 183 -8.15 -10.10 -10.63
CA TYR A 183 -7.68 -9.10 -9.66
C TYR A 183 -8.16 -7.72 -10.04
N PHE A 184 -9.40 -7.43 -9.77
CA PHE A 184 -10.12 -6.25 -10.23
C PHE A 184 -10.21 -5.13 -9.17
N SER A 185 -10.40 -3.90 -9.65
CA SER A 185 -10.93 -2.75 -8.88
C SER A 185 -10.20 -2.40 -7.59
N SER A 186 -8.87 -2.54 -7.53
CA SER A 186 -8.10 -2.03 -6.38
C SER A 186 -7.80 -0.53 -6.52
N THR A 187 -7.59 -0.05 -7.75
CA THR A 187 -7.47 1.38 -8.02
C THR A 187 -8.82 2.09 -7.79
N LEU A 188 -8.78 3.40 -7.57
CA LEU A 188 -9.97 4.16 -7.15
C LEU A 188 -10.81 4.65 -8.32
N ASP A 189 -10.21 4.73 -9.48
CA ASP A 189 -10.69 5.36 -10.70
C ASP A 189 -11.01 4.37 -11.83
N ALA A 190 -10.56 3.12 -11.71
CA ALA A 190 -10.79 2.08 -12.71
C ALA A 190 -11.50 0.87 -12.14
N ASN A 191 -12.29 0.20 -12.96
CA ASN A 191 -13.03 -1.02 -12.61
C ASN A 191 -12.64 -2.16 -13.56
N CYS A 192 -11.37 -2.50 -13.56
CA CYS A 192 -10.74 -3.46 -14.46
C CYS A 192 -9.69 -4.29 -13.73
N GLU A 193 -9.05 -5.21 -14.43
CA GLU A 193 -7.86 -5.92 -13.95
C GLU A 193 -6.77 -4.97 -13.50
N ASP A 194 -6.18 -5.26 -12.35
CA ASP A 194 -5.36 -4.34 -11.60
C ASP A 194 -4.15 -5.04 -10.97
N LYS A 195 -2.95 -4.58 -11.34
CA LYS A 195 -1.70 -5.07 -10.75
C LYS A 195 -1.70 -4.89 -9.22
N GLU A 196 -2.17 -3.76 -8.74
CA GLU A 196 -2.12 -3.44 -7.31
C GLU A 196 -2.98 -4.40 -6.48
N ALA A 197 -4.13 -4.86 -7.00
CA ALA A 197 -4.94 -5.88 -6.34
C ALA A 197 -4.15 -7.18 -6.13
N SER A 198 -3.36 -7.59 -7.14
CA SER A 198 -2.52 -8.79 -7.04
C SER A 198 -1.35 -8.62 -6.07
N LEU A 199 -0.75 -7.42 -6.00
CA LEU A 199 0.30 -7.10 -5.04
C LEU A 199 -0.22 -7.17 -3.60
N TYR A 200 -1.40 -6.57 -3.34
CA TYR A 200 -2.04 -6.64 -2.03
C TYR A 200 -2.45 -8.07 -1.67
N ALA A 201 -2.99 -8.85 -2.61
CA ALA A 201 -3.35 -10.25 -2.36
C ALA A 201 -2.12 -11.10 -2.00
N ALA A 202 -1.01 -10.95 -2.74
CA ALA A 202 0.25 -11.63 -2.44
C ALA A 202 0.79 -11.25 -1.05
N THR A 203 0.74 -9.95 -0.71
CA THR A 203 1.24 -9.48 0.58
C THR A 203 0.32 -9.92 1.74
N ALA A 204 -1.00 -9.88 1.55
CA ALA A 204 -1.97 -10.33 2.55
C ALA A 204 -1.79 -11.80 2.93
N THR A 205 -1.68 -12.68 1.93
CA THR A 205 -1.47 -14.11 2.13
C THR A 205 -0.07 -14.42 2.68
N TYR A 206 0.95 -13.65 2.29
CA TYR A 206 2.29 -13.70 2.89
C TYR A 206 2.25 -13.40 4.40
N TYR A 207 1.56 -12.33 4.82
CA TYR A 207 1.44 -12.02 6.25
C TYR A 207 0.70 -13.11 7.03
N LEU A 208 -0.31 -13.73 6.43
CA LEU A 208 -0.99 -14.88 7.04
C LEU A 208 -0.06 -16.11 7.13
N ALA A 209 0.74 -16.39 6.08
CA ALA A 209 1.74 -17.45 6.12
C ALA A 209 2.74 -17.25 7.26
N LEU A 210 3.20 -16.01 7.48
CA LEU A 210 4.17 -15.70 8.55
C LEU A 210 3.67 -15.99 9.98
N ILE A 211 2.35 -15.97 10.20
CA ILE A 211 1.76 -16.13 11.54
C ILE A 211 1.10 -17.49 11.75
N THR A 212 1.03 -18.32 10.73
CA THR A 212 0.44 -19.66 10.76
C THR A 212 1.53 -20.75 10.73
N LYS A 213 1.17 -22.01 10.93
CA LYS A 213 2.08 -23.16 10.95
C LYS A 213 1.48 -24.38 10.27
N GLY A 214 2.32 -25.34 9.89
CA GLY A 214 1.88 -26.62 9.31
C GLY A 214 1.13 -26.44 7.99
N GLU A 215 0.01 -27.13 7.84
CA GLU A 215 -0.79 -27.10 6.61
C GLU A 215 -1.38 -25.72 6.31
N GLU A 216 -1.75 -24.97 7.34
CA GLU A 216 -2.28 -23.60 7.17
C GLU A 216 -1.20 -22.65 6.63
N HIS A 217 0.04 -22.74 7.14
CA HIS A 217 1.18 -21.99 6.60
C HIS A 217 1.39 -22.33 5.12
N LYS A 218 1.43 -23.63 4.79
CA LYS A 218 1.62 -24.08 3.42
C LYS A 218 0.50 -23.57 2.49
N HIS A 219 -0.74 -23.63 2.95
CA HIS A 219 -1.89 -23.12 2.20
C HIS A 219 -1.72 -21.64 1.84
N TYR A 220 -1.42 -20.78 2.83
CA TYR A 220 -1.22 -19.36 2.55
C TYR A 220 0.05 -19.08 1.74
N ALA A 221 1.10 -19.88 1.90
CA ALA A 221 2.30 -19.77 1.08
C ALA A 221 2.01 -20.10 -0.40
N ASP A 222 1.21 -21.12 -0.67
CA ASP A 222 0.79 -21.48 -2.02
C ASP A 222 -0.09 -20.39 -2.66
N LEU A 223 -1.00 -19.78 -1.89
CA LEU A 223 -1.78 -18.62 -2.34
C LEU A 223 -0.89 -17.41 -2.65
N THR A 224 0.09 -17.14 -1.78
CA THR A 224 1.08 -16.07 -2.00
C THR A 224 1.82 -16.28 -3.32
N LYS A 225 2.29 -17.51 -3.57
CA LYS A 225 3.02 -17.86 -4.79
C LYS A 225 2.15 -17.67 -6.04
N LYS A 226 0.88 -18.08 -6.00
CA LYS A 226 -0.07 -17.90 -7.11
C LYS A 226 -0.31 -16.41 -7.40
N ALA A 227 -0.61 -15.63 -6.38
CA ALA A 227 -0.81 -14.18 -6.53
C ALA A 227 0.45 -13.46 -7.02
N ALA A 228 1.63 -13.86 -6.53
CA ALA A 228 2.90 -13.32 -6.97
C ALA A 228 3.19 -13.59 -8.45
N TYR A 229 2.88 -14.78 -8.96
CA TYR A 229 3.04 -15.07 -10.39
C TYR A 229 2.14 -14.18 -11.26
N PHE A 230 0.90 -13.93 -10.84
CA PHE A 230 0.04 -13.00 -11.55
C PHE A 230 0.61 -11.58 -11.51
N ALA A 231 1.02 -11.10 -10.33
CA ALA A 231 1.63 -9.79 -10.19
C ALA A 231 2.88 -9.62 -11.09
N LEU A 232 3.71 -10.67 -11.19
CA LEU A 232 4.90 -10.67 -12.05
C LEU A 232 4.57 -10.53 -13.54
N SER A 233 3.39 -10.94 -13.99
CA SER A 233 2.97 -10.80 -15.40
C SER A 233 2.82 -9.35 -15.85
N TRP A 234 2.69 -8.41 -14.90
CA TRP A 234 2.59 -6.98 -15.16
C TRP A 234 3.94 -6.28 -15.33
N TYR A 235 5.04 -6.94 -14.98
CA TYR A 235 6.37 -6.35 -15.01
C TYR A 235 7.09 -6.64 -16.32
N TYR A 236 7.80 -5.64 -16.84
CA TYR A 236 8.61 -5.80 -18.02
C TYR A 236 9.87 -6.61 -17.72
N LEU A 237 10.10 -7.65 -18.50
CA LEU A 237 11.29 -8.49 -18.43
C LEU A 237 12.44 -7.96 -19.30
N TRP A 238 12.18 -6.98 -20.13
CA TRP A 238 13.14 -6.33 -21.04
C TRP A 238 12.91 -4.83 -21.04
N ASP A 239 13.87 -4.09 -21.61
CA ASP A 239 13.72 -2.66 -21.82
C ASP A 239 12.80 -2.40 -23.02
N VAL A 240 11.64 -1.81 -22.76
CA VAL A 240 10.73 -1.33 -23.79
C VAL A 240 11.31 -0.05 -24.38
N PRO A 241 11.55 0.04 -25.71
CA PRO A 241 12.11 1.24 -26.29
C PRO A 241 11.10 2.40 -26.27
N PHE A 242 11.60 3.57 -25.97
CA PHE A 242 10.84 4.80 -26.12
C PHE A 242 10.91 5.32 -27.56
N ALA A 243 9.85 6.01 -27.99
CA ALA A 243 9.89 6.73 -29.26
C ALA A 243 10.88 7.91 -29.18
N PRO A 244 11.51 8.31 -30.31
CA PRO A 244 12.37 9.48 -30.33
C PRO A 244 11.67 10.75 -29.83
N GLY A 245 12.33 11.55 -29.00
CA GLY A 245 11.78 12.76 -28.39
C GLY A 245 10.91 12.52 -27.14
N GLN A 246 10.83 11.27 -26.66
CA GLN A 246 10.21 10.96 -25.37
C GLN A 246 11.24 11.23 -24.26
N MET A 247 10.92 12.15 -23.36
CA MET A 247 11.84 12.65 -22.35
C MET A 247 12.52 11.52 -21.54
N LEU A 248 11.76 10.53 -21.09
CA LEU A 248 12.32 9.42 -20.30
C LEU A 248 13.28 8.55 -21.14
N GLY A 249 12.97 8.35 -22.42
CA GLY A 249 13.85 7.64 -23.35
C GLY A 249 15.12 8.42 -23.65
N ASP A 250 14.99 9.74 -23.86
CA ASP A 250 16.12 10.62 -24.20
C ASP A 250 17.14 10.70 -23.04
N ILE A 251 16.69 10.59 -21.77
CA ILE A 251 17.58 10.51 -20.61
C ILE A 251 18.04 9.07 -20.29
N GLY A 252 17.64 8.09 -21.10
CA GLY A 252 18.14 6.72 -21.01
C GLY A 252 17.46 5.84 -19.96
N LEU A 253 16.24 6.17 -19.50
CA LEU A 253 15.49 5.32 -18.56
C LEU A 253 15.33 3.90 -19.11
N LYS A 254 15.61 2.92 -18.28
CA LYS A 254 15.41 1.50 -18.54
C LYS A 254 14.13 1.00 -17.88
N THR A 255 13.28 0.32 -18.63
CA THR A 255 11.94 -0.09 -18.18
C THR A 255 11.87 -1.48 -17.59
N ARG A 256 12.90 -2.31 -17.75
CA ARG A 256 12.93 -3.65 -17.15
C ARG A 256 12.77 -3.57 -15.63
N GLY A 257 11.82 -4.35 -15.08
CA GLY A 257 11.48 -4.31 -13.65
C GLY A 257 10.44 -3.24 -13.28
N TRP A 258 9.96 -2.45 -14.23
CA TRP A 258 8.79 -1.60 -14.10
C TRP A 258 7.54 -2.35 -14.56
N GLY A 259 6.36 -1.83 -14.27
CA GLY A 259 5.10 -2.43 -14.69
C GLY A 259 4.03 -1.41 -15.05
N ASN A 260 2.91 -1.89 -15.56
CA ASN A 260 1.70 -1.08 -15.72
C ASN A 260 0.86 -1.11 -14.45
N VAL A 261 0.00 -0.11 -14.26
CA VAL A 261 -0.93 -0.04 -13.12
C VAL A 261 -2.09 -1.02 -13.31
N SER A 262 -2.82 -0.90 -14.41
CA SER A 262 -4.02 -1.67 -14.71
C SER A 262 -4.28 -1.70 -16.22
N VAL A 263 -5.34 -2.38 -16.64
CA VAL A 263 -5.75 -2.41 -18.06
C VAL A 263 -6.17 -1.03 -18.57
N GLU A 264 -6.86 -0.25 -17.74
CA GLU A 264 -7.30 1.12 -18.12
C GLU A 264 -6.20 2.15 -17.91
N ASN A 265 -5.36 1.99 -16.87
CA ASN A 265 -4.28 2.91 -16.53
C ASN A 265 -2.94 2.35 -17.00
N ASN A 266 -2.66 2.44 -18.31
CA ASN A 266 -1.47 1.85 -18.94
C ASN A 266 -0.25 2.77 -18.96
N HIS A 267 0.00 3.49 -17.90
CA HIS A 267 1.26 4.19 -17.70
C HIS A 267 2.28 3.33 -16.94
N ILE A 268 3.55 3.63 -17.12
CA ILE A 268 4.63 2.98 -16.36
C ILE A 268 4.47 3.35 -14.89
N ASP A 269 4.46 2.34 -14.04
CA ASP A 269 4.23 2.48 -12.62
C ASP A 269 5.41 1.97 -11.78
N VAL A 270 5.72 2.70 -10.73
CA VAL A 270 6.77 2.42 -9.75
C VAL A 270 6.26 1.73 -8.48
N PHE A 271 4.95 1.58 -8.35
CA PHE A 271 4.36 1.02 -7.16
C PHE A 271 4.65 -0.47 -7.06
N ILE A 272 5.43 -0.84 -6.08
CA ILE A 272 5.81 -2.23 -5.79
C ILE A 272 5.32 -2.70 -4.42
N PHE A 273 4.84 -1.77 -3.57
CA PHE A 273 4.45 -2.05 -2.20
C PHE A 273 5.52 -2.90 -1.48
N GLU A 274 5.18 -3.97 -0.76
CA GLU A 274 6.16 -4.88 -0.15
C GLU A 274 6.60 -6.02 -1.06
N PHE A 275 6.34 -5.95 -2.36
CA PHE A 275 6.48 -7.08 -3.26
C PHE A 275 7.92 -7.64 -3.34
N ALA A 276 8.93 -6.79 -3.23
CA ALA A 276 10.31 -7.26 -3.17
C ALA A 276 10.54 -8.19 -1.96
N SER A 277 10.01 -7.83 -0.78
CA SER A 277 10.08 -8.68 0.42
C SER A 277 9.34 -10.01 0.24
N VAL A 278 8.15 -9.97 -0.38
CA VAL A 278 7.38 -11.18 -0.71
C VAL A 278 8.19 -12.10 -1.64
N LEU A 279 8.81 -11.56 -2.68
CA LEU A 279 9.62 -12.33 -3.63
C LEU A 279 10.86 -12.95 -2.96
N HIS A 280 11.57 -12.20 -2.12
CA HIS A 280 12.69 -12.74 -1.36
C HIS A 280 12.27 -13.86 -0.40
N TRP A 281 11.12 -13.71 0.23
CA TRP A 281 10.57 -14.77 1.08
C TRP A 281 10.16 -15.99 0.27
N LEU A 282 9.46 -15.85 -0.85
CA LEU A 282 9.10 -16.95 -1.76
C LEU A 282 10.33 -17.69 -2.28
N SER A 283 11.40 -16.96 -2.59
CA SER A 283 12.67 -17.56 -3.02
C SER A 283 13.22 -18.54 -1.98
N LYS A 284 13.14 -18.20 -0.71
CA LYS A 284 13.60 -19.04 0.41
C LYS A 284 12.64 -20.20 0.68
N GLU A 285 11.34 -19.90 0.74
CA GLU A 285 10.28 -20.86 1.07
C GLU A 285 10.22 -22.01 0.06
N TYR A 286 10.29 -21.68 -1.24
CA TYR A 286 10.20 -22.67 -2.33
C TYR A 286 11.55 -23.06 -2.93
N LYS A 287 12.67 -22.52 -2.41
CA LYS A 287 14.02 -22.73 -2.97
C LYS A 287 14.09 -22.38 -4.46
N GLU A 288 13.39 -21.32 -4.86
CA GLU A 288 13.30 -20.85 -6.23
C GLU A 288 14.01 -19.49 -6.39
N PRO A 289 15.31 -19.47 -6.80
CA PRO A 289 16.12 -18.25 -6.80
C PRO A 289 15.59 -17.14 -7.72
N ARG A 290 14.87 -17.51 -8.80
CA ARG A 290 14.32 -16.54 -9.75
C ARG A 290 13.45 -15.46 -9.11
N PHE A 291 12.78 -15.74 -8.00
CA PHE A 291 12.03 -14.73 -7.26
C PHE A 291 12.95 -13.64 -6.68
N ALA A 292 14.07 -14.06 -6.06
CA ALA A 292 15.04 -13.11 -5.53
C ALA A 292 15.74 -12.33 -6.65
N ASP A 293 16.11 -13.00 -7.74
CA ASP A 293 16.73 -12.35 -8.91
C ASP A 293 15.84 -11.26 -9.47
N PHE A 294 14.52 -11.50 -9.54
CA PHE A 294 13.59 -10.49 -10.05
C PHE A 294 13.31 -9.37 -9.04
N ALA A 295 13.32 -9.67 -7.74
CA ALA A 295 13.26 -8.63 -6.70
C ALA A 295 14.44 -7.64 -6.83
N GLU A 296 15.64 -8.14 -7.11
CA GLU A 296 16.82 -7.30 -7.38
C GLU A 296 16.67 -6.46 -8.66
N VAL A 297 16.08 -7.02 -9.71
CA VAL A 297 15.77 -6.26 -10.94
C VAL A 297 14.83 -5.10 -10.65
N ILE A 298 13.72 -5.34 -9.92
CA ILE A 298 12.77 -4.29 -9.53
C ILE A 298 13.47 -3.22 -8.69
N SER A 299 14.18 -3.63 -7.64
CA SER A 299 14.85 -2.71 -6.71
C SER A 299 15.90 -1.86 -7.42
N THR A 300 16.66 -2.45 -8.36
CA THR A 300 17.65 -1.73 -9.16
C THR A 300 16.98 -0.72 -10.09
N SER A 301 15.88 -1.11 -10.74
CA SER A 301 15.14 -0.21 -11.64
C SER A 301 14.56 1.00 -10.92
N MET A 302 14.07 0.83 -9.69
CA MET A 302 13.52 1.94 -8.88
C MET A 302 14.60 2.99 -8.54
N ARG A 303 15.86 2.60 -8.42
CA ARG A 303 16.97 3.53 -8.12
C ARG A 303 17.19 4.57 -9.22
N GLN A 304 16.73 4.33 -10.45
CA GLN A 304 16.85 5.30 -11.55
C GLN A 304 16.13 6.61 -11.27
N LEU A 305 15.14 6.61 -10.36
CA LEU A 305 14.39 7.81 -9.97
C LEU A 305 15.05 8.60 -8.84
N LEU A 306 16.08 8.05 -8.19
CA LEU A 306 16.77 8.77 -7.11
C LEU A 306 17.51 9.97 -7.70
N PRO A 307 17.44 11.15 -7.05
CA PRO A 307 18.21 12.32 -7.45
C PRO A 307 19.72 12.01 -7.41
N HIS A 308 20.42 12.43 -8.45
CA HIS A 308 21.88 12.36 -8.51
C HIS A 308 22.40 13.55 -9.32
N ASP A 309 23.73 13.75 -9.35
CA ASP A 309 24.35 14.78 -10.16
C ASP A 309 24.08 14.52 -11.65
N GLY A 310 23.77 15.57 -12.40
CA GLY A 310 23.42 15.52 -13.81
C GLY A 310 21.93 15.72 -14.07
N HIS A 311 21.44 15.24 -15.22
CA HIS A 311 20.09 15.53 -15.70
C HIS A 311 18.97 14.90 -14.86
N MET A 312 19.18 13.76 -14.22
CA MET A 312 18.20 13.14 -13.33
C MET A 312 17.89 14.00 -12.10
N CYS A 313 18.83 14.81 -11.65
CA CYS A 313 18.58 15.77 -10.57
C CYS A 313 17.51 16.81 -10.95
N GLY A 314 17.48 17.22 -12.23
CA GLY A 314 16.43 18.10 -12.76
C GLY A 314 15.05 17.45 -12.78
N ILE A 315 14.96 16.18 -13.18
CA ILE A 315 13.71 15.41 -13.20
C ILE A 315 13.14 15.29 -11.78
N ALA A 316 13.95 14.90 -10.82
CA ALA A 316 13.51 14.76 -9.43
C ALA A 316 12.98 16.08 -8.84
N LYS A 317 13.46 17.24 -9.29
CA LYS A 317 12.96 18.55 -8.86
C LYS A 317 11.56 18.88 -9.37
N VAL A 318 11.14 18.35 -10.49
CA VAL A 318 9.81 18.61 -11.07
C VAL A 318 8.76 17.61 -10.63
N GLY A 319 9.11 16.70 -9.73
CA GLY A 319 8.14 15.83 -9.06
C GLY A 319 7.60 14.71 -9.94
N TYR A 320 8.41 13.73 -10.16
CA TYR A 320 7.95 12.44 -10.65
C TYR A 320 7.29 11.64 -9.55
#